data_b65a97942e58036f31f6ec10386ddec8
#
_entry.id   b65a97942e58036f31f6ec10386ddec8
#
_cell.length_a   1.000
_cell.length_b   1.000
_cell.length_c   1.000
_cell.angle_alpha   90.00
_cell.angle_beta   90.00
_cell.angle_gamma   90.00
#
_symmetry.space_group_name_H-M   'P 1'
#
loop_
_entity.id
_entity.type
_entity.pdbx_description
1 polymer ?
#
loop_
_entity_poly.entity_id
_entity_poly.type
_entity_poly.pdbx_seq_one_letter_code
_entity_poly.pdbx_strand_id
1 'polypeptide(L)' 'MNDRAKYVAVNEEKNNRIQHIRECFSIIYDEIDLKCKSGRETSLALTKLEEAQFWAIKGVTRENNKKKEDK' A
#
# COMPACT_ATOMS: atom_id res chain seq x y z
N MET A 1 -27.42 -5.37 -15.46
CA MET A 1 -26.49 -5.02 -15.54
C MET A 1 -25.54 -5.98 -15.67
N ASN A 2 -24.52 -5.75 -15.72
CA ASN A 2 -23.74 -6.75 -15.98
C ASN A 2 -22.63 -6.88 -15.05
N ASP A 3 -21.92 -7.93 -15.10
CA ASP A 3 -20.87 -8.23 -14.23
C ASP A 3 -19.76 -7.22 -14.30
N ARG A 4 -19.63 -6.59 -15.42
CA ARG A 4 -18.63 -5.61 -15.56
C ARG A 4 -18.82 -4.49 -14.62
N ALA A 5 -20.00 -4.06 -14.38
CA ALA A 5 -20.29 -3.01 -13.48
C ALA A 5 -19.93 -3.39 -12.08
N LYS A 6 -20.19 -4.63 -11.72
CA LYS A 6 -19.88 -5.08 -10.41
C LYS A 6 -18.41 -5.11 -10.21
N TYR A 7 -17.68 -5.60 -11.17
CA TYR A 7 -16.27 -5.69 -11.10
C TYR A 7 -15.66 -4.33 -10.93
N VAL A 8 -16.15 -3.36 -11.65
CA VAL A 8 -15.61 -2.03 -11.59
C VAL A 8 -15.78 -1.46 -10.20
N ALA A 9 -16.92 -1.69 -9.59
CA ALA A 9 -17.19 -1.20 -8.26
C ALA A 9 -16.21 -1.80 -7.26
N VAL A 10 -15.99 -3.09 -7.34
CA VAL A 10 -15.11 -3.75 -6.44
C VAL A 10 -13.69 -3.26 -6.65
N ASN A 11 -13.29 -3.10 -7.90
CA ASN A 11 -11.97 -2.64 -8.21
C ASN A 11 -11.75 -1.22 -7.72
N GLU A 12 -12.78 -0.41 -7.78
CA GLU A 12 -12.69 0.93 -7.35
C GLU A 12 -12.45 1.00 -5.86
N GLU A 13 -13.10 0.17 -5.11
CA GLU A 13 -12.91 0.13 -3.69
C GLU A 13 -11.50 -0.29 -3.34
N LYS A 14 -10.99 -1.32 -3.98
CA LYS A 14 -9.63 -1.76 -3.74
C LYS A 14 -8.64 -0.69 -4.16
N ASN A 15 -8.90 -0.04 -5.26
CA ASN A 15 -8.03 1.01 -5.72
C ASN A 15 -7.99 2.15 -4.74
N ASN A 16 -9.11 2.48 -4.13
CA ASN A 16 -9.16 3.54 -3.14
C ASN A 16 -8.30 3.20 -1.94
N ARG A 17 -8.33 1.98 -1.50
CA ARG A 17 -7.52 1.54 -0.40
C ARG A 17 -6.05 1.61 -0.74
N ILE A 18 -5.70 1.16 -1.92
CA ILE A 18 -4.33 1.16 -2.37
C ILE A 18 -3.81 2.59 -2.47
N GLN A 19 -4.64 3.49 -3.00
CA GLN A 19 -4.25 4.87 -3.13
C GLN A 19 -4.03 5.49 -1.77
N HIS A 20 -4.88 5.18 -0.83
CA HIS A 20 -4.74 5.70 0.51
C HIS A 20 -3.43 5.23 1.13
N ILE A 21 -3.10 3.97 0.98
CA ILE A 21 -1.87 3.42 1.50
C ILE A 21 -0.68 4.12 0.85
N ARG A 22 -0.74 4.32 -0.44
CA ARG A 22 0.35 4.99 -1.14
C ARG A 22 0.52 6.41 -0.63
N GLU A 23 -0.56 7.08 -0.36
CA GLU A 23 -0.51 8.44 0.14
C GLU A 23 0.12 8.50 1.52
N CYS A 24 -0.20 7.54 2.36
CA CYS A 24 0.37 7.47 3.67
C CYS A 24 1.87 7.24 3.60
N PHE A 25 2.29 6.34 2.73
CA PHE A 25 3.71 6.07 2.57
C PHE A 25 4.43 7.30 1.98
N SER A 26 3.76 7.99 1.10
CA SER A 26 4.34 9.19 0.50
C SER A 26 4.64 10.23 1.57
N ILE A 27 3.76 10.38 2.53
CA ILE A 27 3.97 11.31 3.61
C ILE A 27 5.19 10.90 4.42
N ILE A 28 5.33 9.62 4.69
CA ILE A 28 6.47 9.14 5.46
C ILE A 28 7.77 9.35 4.70
N TYR A 29 7.76 9.09 3.42
CA TYR A 29 8.95 9.29 2.60
C TYR A 29 9.37 10.76 2.67
N ASP A 30 8.41 11.68 2.58
CA ASP A 30 8.70 13.10 2.63
C ASP A 30 9.28 13.49 3.98
N GLU A 31 8.73 12.91 5.04
CA GLU A 31 9.23 13.22 6.37
C GLU A 31 10.66 12.74 6.55
N ILE A 32 10.96 11.59 6.02
CA ILE A 32 12.30 11.06 6.11
C ILE A 32 13.28 11.95 5.33
N ASP A 33 12.86 12.38 4.15
CA ASP A 33 13.69 13.24 3.33
C ASP A 33 13.95 14.56 4.03
N LEU A 34 12.99 15.05 4.77
CA LEU A 34 13.13 16.31 5.42
C LEU A 34 13.92 16.23 6.71
N LYS A 35 13.74 15.19 7.45
CA LYS A 35 14.28 15.11 8.79
C LYS A 35 15.51 14.26 8.98
N CYS A 36 15.77 13.36 8.05
CA CYS A 36 16.90 12.48 8.17
C CYS A 36 18.02 12.90 7.24
N LYS A 37 19.25 12.76 7.66
CA LYS A 37 20.33 13.08 6.80
C LYS A 37 20.58 11.96 5.85
N SER A 38 21.11 12.28 4.71
CA SER A 38 21.46 11.29 3.74
C SER A 38 22.51 10.39 4.33
N GLY A 39 22.39 9.11 4.13
CA GLY A 39 23.35 8.17 4.65
C GLY A 39 22.82 6.77 4.63
N ARG A 40 23.58 5.86 5.19
CA ARG A 40 23.24 4.47 5.17
C ARG A 40 21.94 4.19 5.88
N GLU A 41 21.77 4.75 7.05
CA GLU A 41 20.57 4.48 7.83
C GLU A 41 19.33 4.99 7.12
N THR A 42 19.40 6.15 6.49
CA THR A 42 18.28 6.69 5.77
C THR A 42 17.97 5.85 4.56
N SER A 43 18.98 5.40 3.86
CA SER A 43 18.76 4.53 2.71
C SER A 43 18.11 3.22 3.12
N LEU A 44 18.54 2.67 4.25
CA LEU A 44 17.94 1.45 4.73
C LEU A 44 16.49 1.66 5.10
N ALA A 45 16.19 2.79 5.73
CA ALA A 45 14.81 3.08 6.12
C ALA A 45 13.93 3.16 4.89
N LEU A 46 14.39 3.86 3.86
CA LEU A 46 13.60 4.01 2.65
C LEU A 46 13.40 2.67 1.95
N THR A 47 14.42 1.85 1.93
CA THR A 47 14.32 0.53 1.29
C THR A 47 13.32 -0.34 2.03
N LYS A 48 13.35 -0.32 3.35
CA LYS A 48 12.43 -1.14 4.12
C LYS A 48 11.01 -0.62 3.99
N LEU A 49 10.84 0.69 3.86
CA LEU A 49 9.53 1.24 3.67
C LEU A 49 8.97 0.86 2.30
N GLU A 50 9.81 0.84 1.29
CA GLU A 50 9.37 0.43 -0.03
C GLU A 50 8.91 -1.01 0.01
N GLU A 51 9.62 -1.83 0.73
CA GLU A 51 9.25 -3.21 0.88
C GLU A 51 7.94 -3.33 1.62
N ALA A 52 7.79 -2.57 2.70
CA ALA A 52 6.56 -2.59 3.47
C ALA A 52 5.38 -2.14 2.64
N GLN A 53 5.56 -1.13 1.81
CA GLN A 53 4.51 -0.65 0.96
C GLN A 53 4.08 -1.74 -0.02
N PHE A 54 5.03 -2.42 -0.61
CA PHE A 54 4.76 -3.49 -1.53
C PHE A 54 3.90 -4.58 -0.87
N TRP A 55 4.28 -5.00 0.32
CA TRP A 55 3.53 -6.05 1.01
C TRP A 55 2.17 -5.56 1.49
N ALA A 56 2.08 -4.29 1.86
CA ALA A 56 0.79 -3.74 2.27
C ALA A 56 -0.18 -3.73 1.11
N ILE A 57 0.27 -3.36 -0.07
CA ILE A 57 -0.59 -3.35 -1.24
C ILE A 57 -0.99 -4.77 -1.61
N LYS A 58 -0.07 -5.71 -1.48
CA LYS A 58 -0.41 -7.08 -1.72
C LYS A 58 -1.47 -7.54 -0.74
N GLY A 59 -1.40 -7.09 0.48
CA GLY A 59 -2.39 -7.44 1.48
C GLY A 59 -3.78 -6.96 1.11
N VAL A 60 -3.88 -5.79 0.51
CA VAL A 60 -5.17 -5.30 0.07
C VAL A 60 -5.72 -6.17 -1.05
N THR A 61 -4.88 -6.52 -1.99
CA THR A 61 -5.35 -7.29 -3.13
C THR A 61 -5.72 -8.70 -2.75
N ARG A 62 -5.16 -9.23 -1.65
CA ARG A 62 -5.48 -10.55 -1.24
C ARG A 62 -6.49 -10.59 -0.16
N GLU A 63 -7.01 -9.45 0.22
CA GLU A 63 -7.89 -9.37 1.33
C GLU A 63 -9.04 -10.31 1.27
N ASN A 64 -9.65 -10.49 0.16
CA ASN A 64 -10.76 -11.38 0.07
C ASN A 64 -10.39 -12.80 0.34
N ASN A 65 -9.29 -13.21 -0.11
CA ASN A 65 -8.87 -14.53 0.13
C ASN A 65 -8.56 -14.75 1.53
N LYS A 66 -7.97 -13.82 2.17
CA LYS A 66 -7.61 -13.98 3.44
C LYS A 66 -8.69 -14.11 4.37
N LYS A 67 -9.78 -13.52 4.16
CA LYS A 67 -10.79 -13.68 5.02
C LYS A 67 -11.07 -15.04 5.27
N LYS A 68 -11.04 -15.86 4.38
CA LYS A 68 -11.32 -17.15 4.62
C LYS A 68 -10.37 -17.84 5.40
N GLU A 69 -9.24 -17.59 5.29
CA GLU A 69 -8.34 -18.27 5.99
C GLU A 69 -8.19 -17.94 7.26
N ASP A 70 -8.66 -17.08 7.64
CA ASP A 70 -8.48 -16.70 8.86
C ASP A 70 -8.79 -17.44 9.77
N LYS A 71 -8.75 -17.80 9.56
CA LYS A 71 -8.63 -18.42 10.14
C LYS A 71 -8.48 -18.67 10.54
#